data_7c9bc66c0d3ccd9264e5749bd183cf7a
#
_entry.id   7c9bc66c0d3ccd9264e5749bd183cf7a
#
_cell.length_a   1.000
_cell.length_b   1.000
_cell.length_c   1.000
_cell.angle_alpha   90.00
_cell.angle_beta   90.00
_cell.angle_gamma   90.00
#
_symmetry.space_group_name_H-M   'P 1'
#
loop_
_entity.id
_entity.type
_entity.pdbx_description
1 polymer ?
#
loop_
_entity_poly.entity_id
_entity_poly.type
_entity_poly.pdbx_seq_one_letter_code
_entity_poly.pdbx_strand_id
1 'polypeptide(L)'
;MNHVCMHSRTNDHAQALTIAGSDSGGGAGIQADLKTFIIRGVFGTSVLTATTAQNTQGVWDIHHLPTAHVYAQLVAIRDDFKIGACKIGMLGTSDVIDTVGQFLQNRPFGQVVLDPVMIAKGGQSLLDDNAKNSLRRLIPLTDVITPNLPEAHVLTGLTMVSDDDIIQALHALQEMGAKTVIIKGGHSQNSQSAVCTDWVMDEMGKVWHVQSPRSDNKNTHGTGCTFSACITAELAKGVSVAEAIHTAKGLIDQAISTAPNIGHGHGAVNHWAFWEGKRWE
;
A
#
# COMPACT_ATOMS: atom_id res chain seq x y z
N MET A 1 -11.50 -25.89 -46.79
CA MET A 1 -11.84 -24.60 -46.15
C MET A 1 -11.63 -24.78 -44.67
N ASN A 2 -10.46 -24.35 -44.16
CA ASN A 2 -10.15 -24.43 -42.77
C ASN A 2 -10.70 -23.19 -42.07
N HIS A 3 -11.79 -23.33 -41.32
CA HIS A 3 -12.25 -22.30 -40.40
C HIS A 3 -11.25 -22.17 -39.24
N VAL A 4 -10.37 -21.19 -39.35
CA VAL A 4 -9.59 -20.71 -38.23
C VAL A 4 -10.58 -20.05 -37.25
N CYS A 5 -10.91 -20.74 -36.17
CA CYS A 5 -11.68 -20.21 -35.08
C CYS A 5 -10.86 -19.09 -34.44
N MET A 6 -11.13 -17.83 -34.80
CA MET A 6 -10.61 -16.67 -34.10
C MET A 6 -11.22 -16.67 -32.70
N HIS A 7 -10.50 -17.21 -31.74
CA HIS A 7 -10.76 -16.91 -30.33
C HIS A 7 -10.51 -15.42 -30.17
N SER A 8 -11.58 -14.64 -30.00
CA SER A 8 -11.48 -13.27 -29.52
C SER A 8 -10.85 -13.36 -28.13
N ARG A 9 -9.53 -13.14 -28.03
CA ARG A 9 -8.88 -12.84 -26.75
C ARG A 9 -9.49 -11.51 -26.32
N THR A 10 -10.47 -11.53 -25.43
CA THR A 10 -10.82 -10.37 -24.66
C THR A 10 -9.57 -10.00 -23.87
N ASN A 11 -8.92 -8.91 -24.26
CA ASN A 11 -7.72 -8.39 -23.61
C ASN A 11 -8.15 -7.67 -22.32
N ASP A 12 -8.97 -8.33 -21.48
CA ASP A 12 -9.46 -7.79 -20.21
C ASP A 12 -8.34 -7.89 -19.18
N HIS A 13 -7.54 -6.82 -19.11
CA HIS A 13 -6.54 -6.68 -18.04
C HIS A 13 -7.23 -6.28 -16.73
N ALA A 14 -6.80 -6.89 -15.63
CA ALA A 14 -7.18 -6.44 -14.29
C ALA A 14 -6.76 -4.96 -14.11
N GLN A 15 -7.62 -4.18 -13.45
CA GLN A 15 -7.42 -2.74 -13.25
C GLN A 15 -7.38 -2.42 -11.77
N ALA A 16 -6.41 -1.62 -11.35
CA ALA A 16 -6.26 -1.17 -9.97
C ALA A 16 -6.13 0.35 -9.91
N LEU A 17 -6.58 0.93 -8.80
CA LEU A 17 -6.48 2.36 -8.52
C LEU A 17 -5.55 2.58 -7.33
N THR A 18 -4.69 3.60 -7.40
CA THR A 18 -4.03 4.18 -6.23
C THR A 18 -4.57 5.58 -5.95
N ILE A 19 -4.90 5.85 -4.69
CA ILE A 19 -5.32 7.16 -4.17
C ILE A 19 -4.24 7.59 -3.19
N ALA A 20 -3.30 8.44 -3.62
CA ALA A 20 -2.14 8.79 -2.81
C ALA A 20 -1.43 10.06 -3.29
N GLY A 21 -0.46 10.52 -2.50
CA GLY A 21 0.46 11.58 -2.90
C GLY A 21 1.48 11.10 -3.94
N SER A 22 2.04 12.07 -4.67
CA SER A 22 3.12 11.87 -5.64
C SER A 22 4.48 12.10 -4.99
N ASP A 23 5.39 11.15 -5.12
CA ASP A 23 6.80 11.28 -4.75
C ASP A 23 7.63 11.68 -5.98
N SER A 24 8.15 12.92 -6.03
CA SER A 24 8.98 13.39 -7.14
C SER A 24 10.29 12.60 -7.29
N GLY A 25 10.79 11.96 -6.22
CA GLY A 25 11.93 11.04 -6.25
C GLY A 25 11.60 9.67 -6.84
N GLY A 26 10.31 9.38 -7.01
CA GLY A 26 9.83 8.18 -7.71
C GLY A 26 9.92 6.86 -6.93
N GLY A 27 10.30 6.90 -5.64
CA GLY A 27 10.52 5.71 -4.82
C GLY A 27 9.31 5.24 -4.01
N ALA A 28 8.34 6.13 -3.78
CA ALA A 28 7.14 5.88 -2.98
C ALA A 28 5.89 6.48 -3.64
N GLY A 29 4.79 6.59 -2.90
CA GLY A 29 3.54 7.18 -3.37
C GLY A 29 3.02 6.52 -4.64
N ILE A 30 2.27 7.28 -5.44
CA ILE A 30 1.68 6.76 -6.69
C ILE A 30 2.73 6.19 -7.64
N GLN A 31 3.97 6.68 -7.61
CA GLN A 31 5.03 6.18 -8.50
C GLN A 31 5.44 4.74 -8.15
N ALA A 32 5.60 4.43 -6.87
CA ALA A 32 5.85 3.06 -6.41
C ALA A 32 4.65 2.17 -6.71
N ASP A 33 3.43 2.67 -6.50
CA ASP A 33 2.20 1.94 -6.70
C ASP A 33 2.01 1.55 -8.18
N LEU A 34 2.13 2.52 -9.09
CA LEU A 34 1.98 2.29 -10.54
C LEU A 34 3.08 1.37 -11.09
N LYS A 35 4.34 1.53 -10.64
CA LYS A 35 5.43 0.58 -10.97
C LYS A 35 5.08 -0.83 -10.50
N THR A 36 4.54 -0.96 -9.30
CA THR A 36 4.14 -2.27 -8.75
C THR A 36 2.98 -2.86 -9.53
N PHE A 37 1.96 -2.10 -9.89
CA PHE A 37 0.85 -2.56 -10.70
C PHE A 37 1.32 -3.09 -12.06
N ILE A 38 2.21 -2.35 -12.75
CA ILE A 38 2.72 -2.79 -14.06
C ILE A 38 3.54 -4.08 -13.96
N ILE A 39 4.41 -4.22 -12.97
CA ILE A 39 5.20 -5.46 -12.81
C ILE A 39 4.36 -6.67 -12.38
N ARG A 40 3.17 -6.42 -11.81
CA ARG A 40 2.17 -7.45 -11.49
C ARG A 40 1.18 -7.73 -12.62
N GLY A 41 1.35 -7.08 -13.80
CA GLY A 41 0.49 -7.27 -14.97
C GLY A 41 -0.90 -6.66 -14.82
N VAL A 42 -1.03 -5.60 -14.01
CA VAL A 42 -2.29 -4.90 -13.75
C VAL A 42 -2.23 -3.49 -14.34
N PHE A 43 -3.29 -3.06 -15.02
CA PHE A 43 -3.41 -1.68 -15.48
C PHE A 43 -3.67 -0.76 -14.29
N GLY A 44 -2.73 0.16 -14.05
CA GLY A 44 -2.79 1.08 -12.91
C GLY A 44 -3.39 2.43 -13.29
N THR A 45 -4.37 2.88 -12.51
CA THR A 45 -4.91 4.24 -12.53
C THR A 45 -4.51 4.97 -11.24
N SER A 46 -4.61 6.29 -11.21
CA SER A 46 -4.25 7.07 -10.02
C SER A 46 -5.15 8.26 -9.78
N VAL A 47 -5.38 8.56 -8.50
CA VAL A 47 -5.95 9.80 -7.98
C VAL A 47 -4.90 10.45 -7.09
N LEU A 48 -4.45 11.64 -7.44
CA LEU A 48 -3.46 12.39 -6.68
C LEU A 48 -4.14 13.18 -5.55
N THR A 49 -3.55 13.10 -4.36
CA THR A 49 -3.98 13.86 -3.17
C THR A 49 -3.06 15.04 -2.87
N ALA A 50 -1.78 14.88 -3.19
CA ALA A 50 -0.75 15.90 -3.03
C ALA A 50 0.41 15.64 -3.99
N THR A 51 1.22 16.66 -4.24
CA THR A 51 2.55 16.55 -4.84
C THR A 51 3.61 16.90 -3.81
N THR A 52 4.78 16.27 -3.88
CA THR A 52 5.90 16.57 -2.98
C THR A 52 7.12 17.04 -3.73
N ALA A 53 7.87 17.95 -3.13
CA ALA A 53 9.27 18.20 -3.49
C ALA A 53 10.12 17.26 -2.63
N GLN A 54 10.43 16.08 -3.16
CA GLN A 54 11.04 14.99 -2.42
C GLN A 54 12.12 14.29 -3.23
N ASN A 55 13.15 13.80 -2.54
CA ASN A 55 14.17 12.91 -3.08
C ASN A 55 14.63 11.91 -2.01
N THR A 56 15.74 11.20 -2.23
CA THR A 56 16.25 10.17 -1.30
C THR A 56 16.73 10.74 0.05
N GLN A 57 16.92 12.06 0.18
CA GLN A 57 17.40 12.70 1.41
C GLN A 57 16.27 13.25 2.27
N GLY A 58 15.07 13.53 1.72
CA GLY A 58 13.93 14.03 2.49
C GLY A 58 12.80 14.60 1.65
N VAL A 59 11.84 15.18 2.35
CA VAL A 59 10.70 15.93 1.80
C VAL A 59 10.87 17.38 2.20
N TRP A 60 10.93 18.28 1.23
CA TRP A 60 11.14 19.72 1.44
C TRP A 60 9.85 20.53 1.38
N ASP A 61 8.89 20.05 0.55
CA ASP A 61 7.61 20.73 0.39
C ASP A 61 6.52 19.76 0.02
N ILE A 62 5.28 20.05 0.45
CA ILE A 62 4.08 19.27 0.14
C ILE A 62 2.99 20.24 -0.30
N HIS A 63 2.52 20.07 -1.53
CA HIS A 63 1.38 20.82 -2.04
C HIS A 63 0.16 19.90 -2.10
N HIS A 64 -0.81 20.14 -1.20
CA HIS A 64 -2.07 19.41 -1.17
C HIS A 64 -2.98 19.87 -2.33
N LEU A 65 -3.59 18.91 -3.03
CA LEU A 65 -4.57 19.24 -4.06
C LEU A 65 -5.90 19.64 -3.41
N PRO A 66 -6.64 20.58 -4.01
CA PRO A 66 -7.99 20.92 -3.55
C PRO A 66 -8.90 19.69 -3.55
N THR A 67 -9.71 19.52 -2.50
CA THR A 67 -10.66 18.39 -2.36
C THR A 67 -11.60 18.24 -3.55
N ALA A 68 -12.05 19.37 -4.12
CA ALA A 68 -12.88 19.37 -5.33
C ALA A 68 -12.16 18.71 -6.52
N HIS A 69 -10.83 18.89 -6.65
CA HIS A 69 -10.07 18.26 -7.70
C HIS A 69 -9.82 16.77 -7.42
N VAL A 70 -9.56 16.40 -6.16
CA VAL A 70 -9.50 14.98 -5.75
C VAL A 70 -10.80 14.27 -6.07
N TYR A 71 -11.94 14.88 -5.73
CA TYR A 71 -13.27 14.35 -6.05
C TYR A 71 -13.49 14.19 -7.57
N ALA A 72 -13.11 15.20 -8.37
CA ALA A 72 -13.24 15.15 -9.82
C ALA A 72 -12.41 13.99 -10.44
N GLN A 73 -11.20 13.73 -9.93
CA GLN A 73 -10.39 12.58 -10.35
C GLN A 73 -11.08 11.24 -10.00
N LEU A 74 -11.65 11.12 -8.78
CA LEU A 74 -12.40 9.93 -8.35
C LEU A 74 -13.59 9.65 -9.27
N VAL A 75 -14.35 10.68 -9.63
CA VAL A 75 -15.49 10.59 -10.56
C VAL A 75 -15.02 10.13 -11.94
N ALA A 76 -13.96 10.74 -12.49
CA ALA A 76 -13.43 10.40 -13.79
C ALA A 76 -13.01 8.92 -13.89
N ILE A 77 -12.38 8.40 -12.84
CA ILE A 77 -11.99 6.98 -12.80
C ILE A 77 -13.21 6.06 -12.65
N ARG A 78 -14.15 6.40 -11.77
CA ARG A 78 -15.36 5.59 -11.55
C ARG A 78 -16.19 5.44 -12.81
N ASP A 79 -16.31 6.52 -13.59
CA ASP A 79 -17.24 6.59 -14.73
C ASP A 79 -16.71 5.85 -15.97
N ASP A 80 -15.41 5.54 -16.02
CA ASP A 80 -14.77 4.96 -17.23
C ASP A 80 -14.10 3.59 -16.97
N PHE A 81 -13.56 3.34 -15.76
CA PHE A 81 -12.73 2.18 -15.48
C PHE A 81 -13.44 1.13 -14.60
N LYS A 82 -13.15 -0.15 -14.86
CA LYS A 82 -13.63 -1.29 -14.03
C LYS A 82 -12.57 -1.67 -12.99
N ILE A 83 -12.45 -0.88 -11.95
CA ILE A 83 -11.45 -1.10 -10.90
C ILE A 83 -11.84 -2.30 -10.04
N GLY A 84 -10.98 -3.33 -9.99
CA GLY A 84 -11.16 -4.52 -9.17
C GLY A 84 -10.72 -4.34 -7.72
N ALA A 85 -9.70 -3.50 -7.49
CA ALA A 85 -9.24 -3.12 -6.17
C ALA A 85 -8.60 -1.72 -6.17
N CYS A 86 -8.70 -1.02 -5.05
CA CYS A 86 -8.02 0.26 -4.86
C CYS A 86 -7.15 0.27 -3.62
N LYS A 87 -6.02 0.98 -3.71
CA LYS A 87 -5.13 1.29 -2.60
C LYS A 87 -5.34 2.73 -2.16
N ILE A 88 -5.38 2.93 -0.85
CA ILE A 88 -5.29 4.25 -0.22
C ILE A 88 -3.92 4.37 0.44
N GLY A 89 -3.14 5.40 0.06
CA GLY A 89 -1.87 5.74 0.70
C GLY A 89 -1.96 7.09 1.43
N MET A 90 -0.98 7.98 1.23
CA MET A 90 -0.95 9.30 1.85
C MET A 90 -2.10 10.18 1.36
N LEU A 91 -2.96 10.63 2.25
CA LEU A 91 -4.07 11.56 1.95
C LEU A 91 -3.80 13.00 2.40
N GLY A 92 -2.94 13.20 3.40
CA GLY A 92 -2.46 14.50 3.88
C GLY A 92 -3.39 15.19 4.86
N THR A 93 -4.59 15.58 4.47
CA THR A 93 -5.51 16.39 5.26
C THR A 93 -6.81 15.67 5.62
N SER A 94 -7.47 16.10 6.71
CA SER A 94 -8.79 15.57 7.13
C SER A 94 -9.83 15.71 6.03
N ASP A 95 -9.86 16.84 5.31
CA ASP A 95 -10.85 17.10 4.27
C ASP A 95 -10.71 16.15 3.07
N VAL A 96 -9.48 15.85 2.68
CA VAL A 96 -9.20 14.84 1.63
C VAL A 96 -9.61 13.44 2.10
N ILE A 97 -9.28 13.08 3.36
CA ILE A 97 -9.67 11.80 3.95
C ILE A 97 -11.19 11.64 3.95
N ASP A 98 -11.92 12.67 4.40
CA ASP A 98 -13.37 12.64 4.46
C ASP A 98 -14.00 12.58 3.06
N THR A 99 -13.44 13.31 2.08
CA THR A 99 -13.86 13.24 0.68
C THR A 99 -13.71 11.85 0.10
N VAL A 100 -12.54 11.23 0.29
CA VAL A 100 -12.28 9.85 -0.16
C VAL A 100 -13.18 8.86 0.55
N GLY A 101 -13.34 8.99 1.88
CA GLY A 101 -14.20 8.13 2.69
C GLY A 101 -15.66 8.16 2.22
N GLN A 102 -16.23 9.34 2.03
CA GLN A 102 -17.60 9.49 1.51
C GLN A 102 -17.76 8.86 0.13
N PHE A 103 -16.78 9.02 -0.75
CA PHE A 103 -16.81 8.44 -2.10
C PHE A 103 -16.79 6.90 -2.05
N LEU A 104 -16.03 6.32 -1.14
CA LEU A 104 -15.87 4.86 -1.01
C LEU A 104 -17.04 4.15 -0.32
N GLN A 105 -17.97 4.86 0.34
CA GLN A 105 -19.13 4.24 1.01
C GLN A 105 -19.94 3.32 0.08
N ASN A 106 -20.04 3.66 -1.20
CA ASN A 106 -20.75 2.86 -2.20
C ASN A 106 -19.87 1.79 -2.87
N ARG A 107 -18.64 1.59 -2.39
CA ARG A 107 -17.65 0.61 -2.89
C ARG A 107 -17.45 0.63 -4.42
N PRO A 108 -17.21 1.79 -5.04
CA PRO A 108 -17.15 1.91 -6.50
C PRO A 108 -15.91 1.25 -7.11
N PHE A 109 -14.90 0.91 -6.30
CA PHE A 109 -13.58 0.43 -6.73
C PHE A 109 -13.22 -0.97 -6.19
N GLY A 110 -14.22 -1.81 -5.95
CA GLY A 110 -14.01 -3.19 -5.51
C GLY A 110 -13.39 -3.27 -4.09
N GLN A 111 -12.31 -4.07 -3.96
CA GLN A 111 -11.64 -4.26 -2.67
C GLN A 111 -10.75 -3.06 -2.31
N VAL A 112 -10.71 -2.70 -1.03
CA VAL A 112 -10.00 -1.51 -0.52
C VAL A 112 -8.84 -1.92 0.37
N VAL A 113 -7.62 -1.53 -0.02
CA VAL A 113 -6.39 -1.72 0.77
C VAL A 113 -5.95 -0.36 1.33
N LEU A 114 -5.89 -0.23 2.64
CA LEU A 114 -5.41 0.98 3.33
C LEU A 114 -3.99 0.77 3.84
N ASP A 115 -3.05 1.54 3.30
CA ASP A 115 -1.72 1.74 3.88
C ASP A 115 -1.76 3.08 4.64
N PRO A 116 -1.88 3.06 5.99
CA PRO A 116 -2.19 4.25 6.77
C PRO A 116 -0.93 5.12 6.98
N VAL A 117 -0.35 5.61 5.89
CA VAL A 117 0.90 6.37 5.90
C VAL A 117 0.74 7.67 6.68
N MET A 118 1.53 7.83 7.76
CA MET A 118 1.48 9.00 8.63
C MET A 118 2.80 9.79 8.63
N ILE A 119 3.92 9.11 8.39
CA ILE A 119 5.27 9.66 8.51
C ILE A 119 6.08 9.26 7.29
N ALA A 120 6.80 10.22 6.70
CA ALA A 120 7.77 9.95 5.63
C ALA A 120 8.98 9.19 6.18
N LYS A 121 9.74 8.50 5.30
CA LYS A 121 10.96 7.76 5.67
C LYS A 121 11.99 8.63 6.42
N GLY A 122 12.01 9.93 6.18
CA GLY A 122 12.85 10.92 6.87
C GLY A 122 12.31 11.41 8.22
N GLY A 123 11.20 10.86 8.74
CA GLY A 123 10.59 11.26 10.01
C GLY A 123 9.64 12.47 9.93
N GLN A 124 9.44 13.04 8.75
CA GLN A 124 8.53 14.17 8.57
C GLN A 124 7.07 13.69 8.62
N SER A 125 6.21 14.40 9.37
CA SER A 125 4.78 14.12 9.40
C SER A 125 4.15 14.40 8.03
N LEU A 126 3.37 13.45 7.54
CA LEU A 126 2.61 13.52 6.29
C LEU A 126 1.12 13.73 6.53
N LEU A 127 0.71 13.76 7.80
CA LEU A 127 -0.67 14.00 8.25
C LEU A 127 -0.69 15.15 9.25
N ASP A 128 -1.70 15.98 9.19
CA ASP A 128 -2.02 16.89 10.28
C ASP A 128 -2.62 16.14 11.47
N ASP A 129 -2.65 16.78 12.66
CA ASP A 129 -3.12 16.11 13.89
C ASP A 129 -4.63 15.75 13.84
N ASN A 130 -5.43 16.51 13.11
CA ASN A 130 -6.86 16.23 12.93
C ASN A 130 -7.09 15.05 11.99
N ALA A 131 -6.19 14.82 11.04
CA ALA A 131 -6.29 13.77 10.05
C ALA A 131 -6.21 12.35 10.65
N LYS A 132 -5.58 12.18 11.82
CA LYS A 132 -5.49 10.88 12.52
C LYS A 132 -6.88 10.33 12.86
N ASN A 133 -7.79 11.20 13.36
CA ASN A 133 -9.17 10.81 13.66
C ASN A 133 -9.99 10.55 12.40
N SER A 134 -9.77 11.33 11.34
CA SER A 134 -10.39 11.11 10.04
C SER A 134 -9.95 9.76 9.44
N LEU A 135 -8.67 9.41 9.58
CA LEU A 135 -8.13 8.15 9.07
C LEU A 135 -8.79 6.92 9.74
N ARG A 136 -9.09 7.00 11.05
CA ARG A 136 -9.84 5.93 11.73
C ARG A 136 -11.22 5.69 11.13
N ARG A 137 -11.88 6.74 10.59
CA ARG A 137 -13.17 6.61 9.91
C ARG A 137 -13.10 5.87 8.58
N LEU A 138 -11.91 5.74 7.97
CA LEU A 138 -11.73 4.92 6.77
C LEU A 138 -11.63 3.42 7.09
N ILE A 139 -11.21 3.04 8.30
CA ILE A 139 -10.95 1.63 8.64
C ILE A 139 -12.16 0.72 8.36
N PRO A 140 -13.41 1.08 8.70
CA PRO A 140 -14.57 0.25 8.39
C PRO A 140 -14.85 0.04 6.90
N LEU A 141 -14.24 0.84 6.03
CA LEU A 141 -14.40 0.76 4.58
C LEU A 141 -13.34 -0.15 3.94
N THR A 142 -12.38 -0.68 4.72
CA THR A 142 -11.22 -1.41 4.21
C THR A 142 -11.42 -2.92 4.25
N ASP A 143 -10.95 -3.61 3.22
CA ASP A 143 -10.85 -5.07 3.22
C ASP A 143 -9.50 -5.51 3.81
N VAL A 144 -8.42 -4.73 3.58
CA VAL A 144 -7.09 -4.98 4.14
C VAL A 144 -6.50 -3.67 4.65
N ILE A 145 -5.98 -3.66 5.88
CA ILE A 145 -5.20 -2.55 6.43
C ILE A 145 -3.77 -3.00 6.75
N THR A 146 -2.76 -2.18 6.42
CA THR A 146 -1.34 -2.56 6.50
C THR A 146 -0.47 -1.60 7.33
N PRO A 147 -0.79 -1.29 8.60
CA PRO A 147 0.05 -0.42 9.42
C PRO A 147 1.40 -1.08 9.76
N ASN A 148 2.44 -0.26 9.93
CA ASN A 148 3.62 -0.65 10.69
C ASN A 148 3.36 -0.47 12.21
N LEU A 149 4.31 -0.91 13.06
CA LEU A 149 4.14 -0.82 14.53
C LEU A 149 3.87 0.62 15.02
N PRO A 150 4.61 1.67 14.60
CA PRO A 150 4.28 3.05 14.95
C PRO A 150 2.89 3.51 14.49
N GLU A 151 2.48 3.15 13.29
CA GLU A 151 1.16 3.47 12.75
C GLU A 151 0.05 2.75 13.52
N ALA A 152 0.24 1.46 13.83
CA ALA A 152 -0.69 0.69 14.65
C ALA A 152 -0.84 1.30 16.06
N HIS A 153 0.28 1.75 16.69
CA HIS A 153 0.25 2.47 17.97
C HIS A 153 -0.63 3.74 17.87
N VAL A 154 -0.44 4.56 16.84
CA VAL A 154 -1.23 5.79 16.66
C VAL A 154 -2.72 5.48 16.45
N LEU A 155 -3.04 4.42 15.71
CA LEU A 155 -4.43 4.06 15.43
C LEU A 155 -5.14 3.48 16.65
N THR A 156 -4.47 2.60 17.41
CA THR A 156 -5.08 1.85 18.52
C THR A 156 -4.85 2.50 19.89
N GLY A 157 -3.79 3.29 20.05
CA GLY A 157 -3.30 3.78 21.35
C GLY A 157 -2.53 2.72 22.16
N LEU A 158 -2.35 1.50 21.64
CA LEU A 158 -1.68 0.40 22.32
C LEU A 158 -0.17 0.44 22.05
N THR A 159 0.64 0.19 23.09
CA THR A 159 2.09 0.03 22.94
C THR A 159 2.40 -1.44 22.73
N MET A 160 3.15 -1.77 21.69
CA MET A 160 3.47 -3.15 21.32
C MET A 160 4.93 -3.46 21.63
N VAL A 161 5.18 -4.15 22.74
CA VAL A 161 6.51 -4.62 23.18
C VAL A 161 6.64 -6.14 23.15
N SER A 162 5.51 -6.86 23.12
CA SER A 162 5.40 -8.31 23.07
C SER A 162 4.50 -8.78 21.94
N ASP A 163 4.54 -10.06 21.65
CA ASP A 163 3.66 -10.70 20.66
C ASP A 163 2.18 -10.59 21.07
N ASP A 164 1.89 -10.71 22.38
CA ASP A 164 0.53 -10.56 22.90
C ASP A 164 -0.01 -9.12 22.69
N ASP A 165 0.83 -8.11 22.85
CA ASP A 165 0.44 -6.73 22.57
C ASP A 165 0.11 -6.52 21.06
N ILE A 166 0.87 -7.18 20.17
CA ILE A 166 0.61 -7.13 18.74
C ILE A 166 -0.74 -7.80 18.44
N ILE A 167 -1.03 -8.95 19.06
CA ILE A 167 -2.32 -9.63 18.92
C ILE A 167 -3.47 -8.75 19.41
N GLN A 168 -3.30 -8.05 20.53
CA GLN A 168 -4.29 -7.08 21.02
C GLN A 168 -4.51 -5.93 20.02
N ALA A 169 -3.44 -5.42 19.40
CA ALA A 169 -3.54 -4.37 18.40
C ALA A 169 -4.24 -4.86 17.10
N LEU A 170 -4.01 -6.11 16.69
CA LEU A 170 -4.75 -6.75 15.58
C LEU A 170 -6.25 -6.78 15.87
N HIS A 171 -6.64 -7.24 17.06
CA HIS A 171 -8.05 -7.25 17.48
C HIS A 171 -8.65 -5.85 17.52
N ALA A 172 -7.95 -4.88 18.09
CA ALA A 172 -8.43 -3.51 18.16
C ALA A 172 -8.68 -2.89 16.78
N LEU A 173 -7.80 -3.15 15.79
CA LEU A 173 -8.00 -2.70 14.41
C LEU A 173 -9.14 -3.43 13.70
N GLN A 174 -9.34 -4.71 14.00
CA GLN A 174 -10.48 -5.48 13.47
C GLN A 174 -11.81 -4.98 14.09
N GLU A 175 -11.84 -4.70 15.39
CA GLU A 175 -13.00 -4.10 16.06
C GLU A 175 -13.34 -2.70 15.52
N MET A 176 -12.36 -1.96 15.00
CA MET A 176 -12.59 -0.70 14.27
C MET A 176 -13.20 -0.94 12.88
N GLY A 177 -13.35 -2.19 12.42
CA GLY A 177 -14.07 -2.57 11.21
C GLY A 177 -13.21 -3.03 10.03
N ALA A 178 -11.88 -3.15 10.17
CA ALA A 178 -11.04 -3.74 9.13
C ALA A 178 -11.32 -5.26 9.02
N LYS A 179 -11.43 -5.81 7.80
CA LYS A 179 -11.64 -7.25 7.65
C LYS A 179 -10.36 -8.05 7.86
N THR A 180 -9.29 -7.68 7.17
CA THR A 180 -7.96 -8.28 7.35
C THR A 180 -6.99 -7.21 7.84
N VAL A 181 -6.24 -7.52 8.88
CA VAL A 181 -5.25 -6.62 9.48
C VAL A 181 -3.86 -7.21 9.31
N ILE A 182 -2.91 -6.39 8.85
CA ILE A 182 -1.50 -6.76 8.73
C ILE A 182 -0.66 -5.75 9.51
N ILE A 183 -0.05 -6.14 10.62
CA ILE A 183 0.92 -5.30 11.33
C ILE A 183 2.33 -5.67 10.86
N LYS A 184 2.98 -4.73 10.16
CA LYS A 184 4.31 -4.92 9.56
C LYS A 184 5.39 -4.86 10.64
N GLY A 185 6.18 -5.94 10.80
CA GLY A 185 7.21 -6.06 11.85
C GLY A 185 8.59 -5.50 11.49
N GLY A 186 8.76 -4.86 10.34
CA GLY A 186 10.06 -4.31 9.89
C GLY A 186 10.68 -3.27 10.84
N HIS A 187 9.89 -2.69 11.73
CA HIS A 187 10.29 -1.72 12.75
C HIS A 187 10.37 -2.31 14.16
N SER A 188 10.42 -3.65 14.31
CA SER A 188 10.53 -4.26 15.65
C SER A 188 11.80 -3.79 16.36
N GLN A 189 11.69 -3.54 17.67
CA GLN A 189 12.81 -3.10 18.52
C GLN A 189 13.90 -4.19 18.63
N ASN A 190 13.58 -5.44 18.31
CA ASN A 190 14.56 -6.52 18.26
C ASN A 190 15.30 -6.51 16.92
N SER A 191 16.20 -5.52 16.77
CA SER A 191 17.07 -5.39 15.58
C SER A 191 18.04 -6.56 15.39
N GLN A 192 18.20 -7.43 16.40
CA GLN A 192 19.07 -8.62 16.37
C GLN A 192 18.35 -9.84 15.76
N SER A 193 17.04 -9.78 15.54
CA SER A 193 16.33 -10.88 14.85
C SER A 193 16.77 -10.97 13.39
N ALA A 194 17.24 -12.15 12.99
CA ALA A 194 17.57 -12.45 11.59
C ALA A 194 16.35 -12.47 10.66
N VAL A 195 15.13 -12.37 11.23
CA VAL A 195 13.86 -12.51 10.52
C VAL A 195 13.00 -11.26 10.74
N CYS A 196 12.32 -10.83 9.68
CA CYS A 196 11.28 -9.81 9.71
C CYS A 196 9.92 -10.51 9.65
N THR A 197 9.12 -10.39 10.72
CA THR A 197 7.82 -11.03 10.85
C THR A 197 6.71 -10.01 10.71
N ASP A 198 5.78 -10.21 9.77
CA ASP A 198 4.53 -9.48 9.70
C ASP A 198 3.41 -10.35 10.29
N TRP A 199 2.58 -9.74 11.12
CA TRP A 199 1.47 -10.39 11.80
C TRP A 199 0.17 -10.14 11.04
N VAL A 200 -0.59 -11.18 10.78
CA VAL A 200 -1.82 -11.11 10.01
C VAL A 200 -2.96 -11.67 10.85
N MET A 201 -4.10 -10.97 10.85
CA MET A 201 -5.38 -11.48 11.33
C MET A 201 -6.38 -11.38 10.18
N ASP A 202 -6.97 -12.52 9.79
CA ASP A 202 -7.98 -12.56 8.75
C ASP A 202 -9.38 -12.19 9.27
N GLU A 203 -10.35 -12.11 8.38
CA GLU A 203 -11.73 -11.71 8.70
C GLU A 203 -12.43 -12.66 9.68
N MET A 204 -11.93 -13.89 9.86
CA MET A 204 -12.43 -14.88 10.82
C MET A 204 -11.74 -14.78 12.18
N GLY A 205 -10.82 -13.84 12.37
CA GLY A 205 -10.03 -13.67 13.59
C GLY A 205 -8.86 -14.65 13.72
N LYS A 206 -8.53 -15.41 12.67
CA LYS A 206 -7.39 -16.31 12.68
C LYS A 206 -6.08 -15.52 12.53
N VAL A 207 -5.16 -15.70 13.48
CA VAL A 207 -3.84 -15.08 13.47
C VAL A 207 -2.81 -16.02 12.82
N TRP A 208 -1.96 -15.47 11.96
CA TRP A 208 -0.82 -16.14 11.34
C TRP A 208 0.30 -15.15 10.99
N HIS A 209 1.45 -15.64 10.53
CA HIS A 209 2.62 -14.82 10.25
C HIS A 209 3.12 -15.02 8.83
N VAL A 210 3.66 -13.95 8.25
CA VAL A 210 4.53 -14.02 7.08
C VAL A 210 5.92 -13.51 7.43
N GLN A 211 6.93 -14.29 7.08
CA GLN A 211 8.31 -14.04 7.46
C GLN A 211 9.21 -13.92 6.25
N SER A 212 10.25 -13.11 6.36
CA SER A 212 11.35 -13.02 5.42
C SER A 212 12.67 -12.79 6.17
N PRO A 213 13.83 -13.13 5.57
CA PRO A 213 15.11 -12.75 6.11
C PRO A 213 15.19 -11.22 6.29
N ARG A 214 15.83 -10.75 7.36
CA ARG A 214 16.12 -9.34 7.53
C ARG A 214 17.26 -8.93 6.61
N SER A 215 17.06 -7.90 5.81
CA SER A 215 18.09 -7.34 4.95
C SER A 215 18.76 -6.14 5.63
N ASP A 216 20.09 -6.06 5.53
CA ASP A 216 20.88 -4.91 6.00
C ASP A 216 20.89 -3.75 4.98
N ASN A 217 20.16 -3.88 3.87
CA ASN A 217 20.10 -2.85 2.84
C ASN A 217 19.39 -1.60 3.38
N LYS A 218 20.05 -0.44 3.25
CA LYS A 218 19.52 0.86 3.67
C LYS A 218 18.49 1.44 2.70
N ASN A 219 18.45 0.92 1.47
CA ASN A 219 17.57 1.38 0.40
C ASN A 219 16.19 0.73 0.54
N THR A 220 15.40 1.24 1.47
CA THR A 220 14.07 0.70 1.83
C THR A 220 12.94 1.70 1.62
N HIS A 221 13.22 2.82 0.90
CA HIS A 221 12.19 3.81 0.59
C HIS A 221 11.12 3.21 -0.33
N GLY A 222 9.85 3.38 0.02
CA GLY A 222 8.72 2.84 -0.71
C GLY A 222 8.34 1.39 -0.40
N THR A 223 8.99 0.73 0.58
CA THR A 223 8.65 -0.65 1.00
C THR A 223 7.16 -0.80 1.32
N GLY A 224 6.59 0.08 2.15
CA GLY A 224 5.16 0.04 2.53
C GLY A 224 4.25 0.21 1.32
N CYS A 225 4.52 1.25 0.51
CA CYS A 225 3.75 1.52 -0.72
C CYS A 225 3.79 0.32 -1.68
N THR A 226 4.96 -0.25 -1.94
CA THR A 226 5.14 -1.41 -2.83
C THR A 226 4.44 -2.65 -2.28
N PHE A 227 4.51 -2.90 -0.97
CA PHE A 227 3.82 -4.02 -0.33
C PHE A 227 2.30 -3.93 -0.49
N SER A 228 1.71 -2.81 -0.08
CA SER A 228 0.27 -2.59 -0.17
C SER A 228 -0.23 -2.52 -1.62
N ALA A 229 0.57 -1.95 -2.54
CA ALA A 229 0.25 -1.94 -3.97
C ALA A 229 0.29 -3.36 -4.58
N CYS A 230 1.23 -4.22 -4.17
CA CYS A 230 1.25 -5.61 -4.61
C CYS A 230 0.00 -6.36 -4.16
N ILE A 231 -0.40 -6.22 -2.88
CA ILE A 231 -1.67 -6.79 -2.39
C ILE A 231 -2.83 -6.30 -3.27
N THR A 232 -2.92 -5.00 -3.51
CA THR A 232 -3.99 -4.41 -4.34
C THR A 232 -4.01 -4.99 -5.76
N ALA A 233 -2.84 -5.14 -6.38
CA ALA A 233 -2.73 -5.72 -7.72
C ALA A 233 -3.23 -7.17 -7.76
N GLU A 234 -2.85 -7.99 -6.78
CA GLU A 234 -3.30 -9.39 -6.70
C GLU A 234 -4.81 -9.48 -6.46
N LEU A 235 -5.35 -8.63 -5.56
CA LEU A 235 -6.79 -8.56 -5.32
C LEU A 235 -7.57 -8.11 -6.57
N ALA A 236 -7.04 -7.16 -7.34
CA ALA A 236 -7.65 -6.73 -8.61
C ALA A 236 -7.73 -7.86 -9.64
N LYS A 237 -6.84 -8.86 -9.57
CA LYS A 237 -6.87 -10.08 -10.39
C LYS A 237 -7.81 -11.16 -9.84
N GLY A 238 -8.44 -10.94 -8.67
CA GLY A 238 -9.30 -11.91 -8.00
C GLY A 238 -8.55 -12.99 -7.19
N VAL A 239 -7.27 -12.75 -6.89
CA VAL A 239 -6.48 -13.64 -6.02
C VAL A 239 -6.97 -13.49 -4.57
N SER A 240 -6.91 -14.56 -3.79
CA SER A 240 -7.30 -14.52 -2.37
C SER A 240 -6.39 -13.59 -1.55
N VAL A 241 -6.94 -13.01 -0.45
CA VAL A 241 -6.17 -12.10 0.41
C VAL A 241 -4.91 -12.78 0.95
N ALA A 242 -4.99 -14.03 1.37
CA ALA A 242 -3.84 -14.77 1.91
C ALA A 242 -2.71 -14.94 0.85
N GLU A 243 -3.07 -15.34 -0.37
CA GLU A 243 -2.10 -15.48 -1.47
C GLU A 243 -1.51 -14.13 -1.89
N ALA A 244 -2.34 -13.06 -1.91
CA ALA A 244 -1.88 -11.70 -2.19
C ALA A 244 -0.83 -11.23 -1.18
N ILE A 245 -1.03 -11.52 0.12
CA ILE A 245 -0.08 -11.20 1.20
C ILE A 245 1.24 -11.95 1.02
N HIS A 246 1.19 -13.27 0.75
CA HIS A 246 2.39 -14.07 0.51
C HIS A 246 3.16 -13.57 -0.72
N THR A 247 2.46 -13.25 -1.80
CA THR A 247 3.06 -12.68 -3.02
C THR A 247 3.74 -11.35 -2.73
N ALA A 248 3.07 -10.45 -1.99
CA ALA A 248 3.61 -9.15 -1.63
C ALA A 248 4.86 -9.28 -0.73
N LYS A 249 4.86 -10.22 0.21
CA LYS A 249 6.03 -10.47 1.07
C LYS A 249 7.24 -10.93 0.26
N GLY A 250 7.06 -11.89 -0.64
CA GLY A 250 8.13 -12.37 -1.51
C GLY A 250 8.67 -11.28 -2.45
N LEU A 251 7.79 -10.45 -3.01
CA LEU A 251 8.19 -9.32 -3.86
C LEU A 251 9.01 -8.29 -3.07
N ILE A 252 8.59 -7.93 -1.86
CA ILE A 252 9.30 -6.97 -1.01
C ILE A 252 10.66 -7.50 -0.58
N ASP A 253 10.78 -8.77 -0.23
CA ASP A 253 12.05 -9.39 0.11
C ASP A 253 13.07 -9.26 -1.03
N GLN A 254 12.67 -9.60 -2.24
CA GLN A 254 13.50 -9.43 -3.43
C GLN A 254 13.80 -7.96 -3.73
N ALA A 255 12.79 -7.08 -3.60
CA ALA A 255 12.94 -5.66 -3.90
C ALA A 255 13.92 -4.95 -2.94
N ILE A 256 13.97 -5.37 -1.68
CA ILE A 256 14.93 -4.84 -0.69
C ILE A 256 16.31 -5.43 -0.91
N SER A 257 16.42 -6.76 -1.07
CA SER A 257 17.72 -7.44 -1.19
C SER A 257 18.49 -7.01 -2.44
N THR A 258 17.79 -6.65 -3.52
CA THR A 258 18.38 -6.20 -4.79
C THR A 258 18.24 -4.69 -5.02
N ALA A 259 17.91 -3.91 -3.98
CA ALA A 259 17.65 -2.47 -4.12
C ALA A 259 18.88 -1.72 -4.70
N PRO A 260 18.67 -0.90 -5.74
CA PRO A 260 19.75 -0.19 -6.40
C PRO A 260 20.30 0.94 -5.52
N ASN A 261 21.57 1.23 -5.67
CA ASN A 261 22.19 2.37 -4.98
C ASN A 261 21.98 3.66 -5.80
N ILE A 262 20.79 4.28 -5.61
CA ILE A 262 20.39 5.48 -6.33
C ILE A 262 20.16 6.63 -5.34
N GLY A 263 20.72 7.79 -5.64
CA GLY A 263 20.67 8.98 -4.78
C GLY A 263 21.68 8.94 -3.65
N HIS A 264 21.63 9.92 -2.76
CA HIS A 264 22.60 10.12 -1.68
C HIS A 264 22.05 9.84 -0.28
N GLY A 265 20.75 9.52 -0.18
CA GLY A 265 20.05 9.23 1.07
C GLY A 265 19.49 7.81 1.10
N HIS A 266 18.28 7.65 1.63
CA HIS A 266 17.55 6.38 1.61
C HIS A 266 17.02 6.10 0.21
N GLY A 267 17.71 5.23 -0.55
CA GLY A 267 17.30 4.83 -1.90
C GLY A 267 16.00 4.03 -1.92
N ALA A 268 15.38 3.98 -3.09
CA ALA A 268 14.16 3.21 -3.31
C ALA A 268 14.44 1.71 -3.38
N VAL A 269 13.42 0.91 -3.06
CA VAL A 269 13.43 -0.54 -3.32
C VAL A 269 13.52 -0.82 -4.83
N ASN A 270 13.99 -2.00 -5.21
CA ASN A 270 14.07 -2.42 -6.61
C ASN A 270 12.71 -2.85 -7.14
N HIS A 271 12.03 -1.97 -7.90
CA HIS A 271 10.78 -2.33 -8.56
C HIS A 271 10.97 -3.26 -9.79
N TRP A 272 12.20 -3.46 -10.26
CA TRP A 272 12.50 -4.41 -11.34
C TRP A 272 12.86 -5.82 -10.82
N ALA A 273 12.94 -6.03 -9.51
CA ALA A 273 13.39 -7.30 -8.92
C ALA A 273 12.62 -8.53 -9.45
N PHE A 274 11.38 -8.33 -9.85
CA PHE A 274 10.53 -9.37 -10.43
C PHE A 274 10.86 -9.64 -11.92
N TRP A 275 11.52 -8.69 -12.60
CA TRP A 275 11.86 -8.79 -14.03
C TRP A 275 13.27 -9.31 -14.28
N GLU A 276 14.16 -9.18 -13.30
CA GLU A 276 15.55 -9.63 -13.38
C GLU A 276 15.70 -11.17 -13.42
N GLY A 277 15.07 -11.84 -14.34
CA GLY A 277 15.15 -13.28 -14.51
C GLY A 277 14.13 -13.87 -15.46
N LYS A 278 13.16 -13.10 -15.90
CA LYS A 278 12.21 -13.51 -16.94
C LYS A 278 12.47 -12.71 -18.19
N ARG A 279 13.07 -13.33 -19.22
CA ARG A 279 12.98 -12.77 -20.58
C ARG A 279 11.53 -12.85 -21.03
N TRP A 280 11.03 -11.78 -21.60
CA TRP A 280 9.78 -11.79 -22.35
C TRP A 280 10.02 -12.70 -23.57
N GLU A 281 9.40 -13.88 -23.59
CA GLU A 281 9.32 -14.73 -24.78
C GLU A 281 8.11 -14.32 -25.62
#